data_1fd34bfe4fcf68f4daae8f9467c795b1
#
_entry.id   1fd34bfe4fcf68f4daae8f9467c795b1
#
_cell.length_a   1.000
_cell.length_b   1.000
_cell.length_c   1.000
_cell.angle_alpha   90.00
_cell.angle_beta   90.00
_cell.angle_gamma   90.00
#
_symmetry.space_group_name_H-M   'P 1'
#
loop_
_entity.id
_entity.type
_entity.pdbx_description
1 polymer ?
#
loop_
_entity_poly.entity_id
_entity_poly.type
_entity_poly.pdbx_seq_one_letter_code
_entity_poly.pdbx_strand_id
1 'polypeptide(L)'
;MATEKGAGRSKAHVAALAFVNHYYHVLIYSPQLLYKFYRDCSLVSRQGPNGLMLTGAVVTQPQPQPQPQITSPDYSGFGFKVEIKTVDSQESHNNGVLVLVSGSITFKKSETRRTFTQTFFLAPQENGYFVLNDIFEFVHEEPHQPIQNLGYIAEQYPTNADPVSETVVVTLA
;
A
#
# COMPACT_ATOMS: atom_id res chain seq x y z
N MET A 1 -21.46 -36.56 3.15
CA MET A 1 -20.42 -36.03 4.05
C MET A 1 -19.46 -35.22 3.22
N ALA A 2 -19.62 -33.91 3.20
CA ALA A 2 -18.71 -32.99 2.52
C ALA A 2 -17.54 -32.72 3.48
N THR A 3 -16.36 -33.22 3.13
CA THR A 3 -15.11 -32.88 3.81
C THR A 3 -14.76 -31.45 3.45
N GLU A 4 -14.92 -30.54 4.40
CA GLU A 4 -14.30 -29.22 4.32
C GLU A 4 -12.79 -29.41 4.21
N LYS A 5 -12.26 -29.27 2.99
CA LYS A 5 -10.84 -29.01 2.78
C LYS A 5 -10.56 -27.65 3.41
N GLY A 6 -9.89 -27.65 4.56
CA GLY A 6 -9.37 -26.45 5.16
C GLY A 6 -8.61 -25.66 4.10
N ALA A 7 -9.07 -24.45 3.82
CA ALA A 7 -8.46 -23.56 2.86
C ALA A 7 -7.05 -23.21 3.36
N GLY A 8 -6.05 -23.94 2.85
CA GLY A 8 -4.65 -23.61 3.07
C GLY A 8 -4.43 -22.19 2.56
N ARG A 9 -3.72 -21.35 3.34
CA ARG A 9 -3.38 -19.99 2.92
C ARG A 9 -2.68 -20.03 1.57
N SER A 10 -3.11 -19.17 0.62
CA SER A 10 -2.48 -19.11 -0.71
C SER A 10 -1.01 -18.71 -0.59
N LYS A 11 -0.20 -19.10 -1.57
CA LYS A 11 1.23 -18.70 -1.62
C LYS A 11 1.40 -17.19 -1.57
N ALA A 12 0.51 -16.46 -2.26
CA ALA A 12 0.49 -15.01 -2.23
C ALA A 12 0.26 -14.47 -0.82
N HIS A 13 -0.66 -15.06 -0.06
CA HIS A 13 -0.94 -14.63 1.30
C HIS A 13 0.24 -14.87 2.24
N VAL A 14 0.89 -16.03 2.14
CA VAL A 14 2.10 -16.34 2.93
C VAL A 14 3.23 -15.35 2.59
N ALA A 15 3.46 -15.08 1.30
CA ALA A 15 4.45 -14.12 0.86
C ALA A 15 4.14 -12.70 1.35
N ALA A 16 2.87 -12.28 1.27
CA ALA A 16 2.43 -10.97 1.74
C ALA A 16 2.66 -10.78 3.25
N LEU A 17 2.29 -11.76 4.06
CA LEU A 17 2.50 -11.69 5.52
C LEU A 17 3.98 -11.64 5.89
N ALA A 18 4.82 -12.45 5.24
CA ALA A 18 6.25 -12.44 5.46
C ALA A 18 6.87 -11.09 5.06
N PHE A 19 6.47 -10.55 3.90
CA PHE A 19 6.90 -9.25 3.42
C PHE A 19 6.50 -8.13 4.39
N VAL A 20 5.22 -8.04 4.76
CA VAL A 20 4.69 -6.98 5.65
C VAL A 20 5.43 -6.99 6.98
N ASN A 21 5.60 -8.16 7.57
CA ASN A 21 6.32 -8.31 8.84
C ASN A 21 7.75 -7.78 8.74
N HIS A 22 8.47 -8.15 7.69
CA HIS A 22 9.84 -7.70 7.46
C HIS A 22 9.93 -6.21 7.12
N TYR A 23 9.05 -5.73 6.24
CA TYR A 23 9.04 -4.32 5.80
C TYR A 23 8.85 -3.36 6.98
N TYR A 24 7.81 -3.57 7.79
CA TYR A 24 7.53 -2.68 8.93
C TYR A 24 8.53 -2.84 10.06
N HIS A 25 9.13 -4.01 10.22
CA HIS A 25 10.26 -4.18 11.13
C HIS A 25 11.46 -3.30 10.71
N VAL A 26 11.83 -3.35 9.43
CA VAL A 26 12.93 -2.53 8.90
C VAL A 26 12.55 -1.04 8.97
N LEU A 27 11.32 -0.66 8.66
CA LEU A 27 10.84 0.72 8.76
C LEU A 27 11.03 1.30 10.18
N ILE A 28 10.75 0.50 11.22
CA ILE A 28 10.81 0.95 12.60
C ILE A 28 12.25 0.96 13.14
N TYR A 29 13.02 -0.10 12.88
CA TYR A 29 14.30 -0.32 13.54
C TYR A 29 15.52 0.03 12.69
N SER A 30 15.39 0.05 11.38
CA SER A 30 16.50 0.26 10.45
C SER A 30 16.04 0.96 9.15
N PRO A 31 15.37 2.12 9.24
CA PRO A 31 14.73 2.77 8.09
C PRO A 31 15.71 3.09 6.96
N GLN A 32 16.99 3.25 7.26
CA GLN A 32 18.06 3.44 6.28
C GLN A 32 18.27 2.23 5.36
N LEU A 33 17.69 1.06 5.71
CA LEU A 33 17.79 -0.16 4.91
C LEU A 33 16.55 -0.40 4.03
N LEU A 34 15.53 0.45 4.10
CA LEU A 34 14.30 0.30 3.32
C LEU A 34 14.55 0.24 1.81
N TYR A 35 15.57 0.95 1.31
CA TYR A 35 15.91 0.93 -0.12
C TYR A 35 16.17 -0.48 -0.67
N LYS A 36 16.55 -1.44 0.19
CA LYS A 36 16.83 -2.83 -0.21
C LYS A 36 15.58 -3.59 -0.70
N PHE A 37 14.38 -3.11 -0.36
CA PHE A 37 13.14 -3.69 -0.86
C PHE A 37 12.82 -3.28 -2.29
N TYR A 38 13.48 -2.25 -2.83
CA TYR A 38 13.17 -1.61 -4.09
C TYR A 38 14.26 -1.82 -5.13
N ARG A 39 13.93 -1.50 -6.38
CA ARG A 39 14.85 -1.42 -7.52
C ARG A 39 14.69 -0.07 -8.22
N ASP A 40 15.58 0.25 -9.16
CA ASP A 40 15.55 1.50 -9.92
C ASP A 40 14.24 1.72 -10.73
N CYS A 41 13.54 0.62 -11.07
CA CYS A 41 12.24 0.68 -11.75
C CYS A 41 11.05 0.85 -10.79
N SER A 42 11.27 0.86 -9.48
CA SER A 42 10.20 0.98 -8.49
C SER A 42 9.63 2.39 -8.44
N LEU A 43 8.31 2.47 -8.26
CA LEU A 43 7.58 3.73 -8.10
C LEU A 43 6.98 3.80 -6.70
N VAL A 44 7.14 4.95 -6.06
CA VAL A 44 6.64 5.24 -4.72
C VAL A 44 5.75 6.46 -4.75
N SER A 45 4.58 6.37 -4.16
CA SER A 45 3.64 7.48 -3.98
C SER A 45 3.45 7.79 -2.51
N ARG A 46 3.60 9.07 -2.16
CA ARG A 46 3.44 9.61 -0.80
C ARG A 46 2.63 10.89 -0.84
N GLN A 47 1.85 11.12 0.21
CA GLN A 47 1.14 12.37 0.40
C GLN A 47 2.12 13.50 0.72
N GLY A 48 2.07 14.57 -0.08
CA GLY A 48 2.80 15.80 0.18
C GLY A 48 2.15 16.67 1.27
N PRO A 49 2.79 17.78 1.67
CA PRO A 49 2.30 18.68 2.72
C PRO A 49 0.92 19.29 2.42
N ASN A 50 0.55 19.40 1.16
CA ASN A 50 -0.74 19.93 0.68
C ASN A 50 -1.80 18.83 0.50
N GLY A 51 -1.55 17.60 0.93
CA GLY A 51 -2.44 16.45 0.79
C GLY A 51 -2.45 15.81 -0.61
N LEU A 52 -1.73 16.36 -1.58
CA LEU A 52 -1.63 15.78 -2.92
C LEU A 52 -0.64 14.61 -2.94
N MET A 53 -0.98 13.57 -3.71
CA MET A 53 -0.09 12.43 -3.90
C MET A 53 1.04 12.80 -4.86
N LEU A 54 2.27 12.56 -4.42
CA LEU A 54 3.49 12.73 -5.21
C LEU A 54 4.06 11.35 -5.53
N THR A 55 4.28 11.07 -6.81
CA THR A 55 4.87 9.81 -7.27
C THR A 55 6.25 10.05 -7.84
N GLY A 56 7.20 9.23 -7.44
CA GLY A 56 8.58 9.31 -7.91
C GLY A 56 9.26 7.95 -7.98
N ALA A 57 10.35 7.89 -8.74
CA ALA A 57 11.23 6.73 -8.76
C ALA A 57 12.07 6.64 -7.48
N VAL A 58 12.37 5.42 -7.07
CA VAL A 58 13.25 5.17 -5.92
C VAL A 58 14.70 5.21 -6.39
N VAL A 59 15.54 5.95 -5.67
CA VAL A 59 16.99 5.89 -5.86
C VAL A 59 17.54 4.80 -4.93
N THR A 60 17.98 3.69 -5.52
CA THR A 60 18.43 2.51 -4.77
C THR A 60 19.91 2.58 -4.33
N GLN A 61 20.63 3.62 -4.71
CA GLN A 61 22.02 3.79 -4.27
C GLN A 61 22.08 4.37 -2.86
N PRO A 62 23.02 3.91 -2.02
CA PRO A 62 23.19 4.48 -0.70
C PRO A 62 23.63 5.94 -0.83
N GLN A 63 22.71 6.83 -0.57
CA GLN A 63 22.96 8.26 -0.45
C GLN A 63 23.29 8.57 1.00
N PRO A 64 24.23 9.49 1.29
CA PRO A 64 24.58 9.87 2.66
C PRO A 64 23.44 10.63 3.39
N GLN A 65 22.30 10.85 2.74
CA GLN A 65 21.12 11.50 3.33
C GLN A 65 19.92 10.57 3.29
N PRO A 66 19.06 10.56 4.32
CA PRO A 66 17.83 9.77 4.30
C PRO A 66 16.98 10.19 3.10
N GLN A 67 16.59 9.21 2.30
CA GLN A 67 15.80 9.47 1.10
C GLN A 67 14.39 9.93 1.50
N PRO A 68 14.00 11.17 1.22
CA PRO A 68 12.70 11.70 1.62
C PRO A 68 11.51 11.05 0.89
N GLN A 69 11.78 10.17 -0.09
CA GLN A 69 10.75 9.60 -0.93
C GLN A 69 10.13 8.31 -0.37
N ILE A 70 10.87 7.51 0.40
CA ILE A 70 10.36 6.27 0.99
C ILE A 70 9.75 6.54 2.36
N THR A 71 10.36 7.44 3.11
CA THR A 71 9.87 7.88 4.41
C THR A 71 9.36 9.32 4.31
N SER A 72 8.16 9.58 4.83
CA SER A 72 7.67 10.95 4.97
C SER A 72 8.59 11.77 5.90
N PRO A 73 8.76 13.09 5.67
CA PRO A 73 9.57 13.95 6.54
C PRO A 73 9.18 13.90 8.03
N ASP A 74 7.95 13.50 8.33
CA ASP A 74 7.46 13.35 9.70
C ASP A 74 8.06 12.14 10.45
N TYR A 75 8.73 11.22 9.75
CA TYR A 75 9.37 10.05 10.37
C TYR A 75 10.79 10.34 10.88
N SER A 76 11.35 11.50 10.54
CA SER A 76 12.72 11.85 10.92
C SER A 76 12.80 12.35 12.36
N GLY A 77 13.39 11.57 13.23
CA GLY A 77 14.02 12.06 14.45
C GLY A 77 13.31 11.79 15.77
N PHE A 78 12.02 11.44 15.84
CA PHE A 78 11.32 11.34 17.13
C PHE A 78 10.74 9.97 17.47
N GLY A 79 10.81 9.03 16.55
CA GLY A 79 10.23 7.70 16.72
C GLY A 79 8.71 7.67 16.58
N PHE A 80 8.23 6.55 16.10
CA PHE A 80 6.81 6.28 15.91
C PHE A 80 6.53 4.80 16.19
N LYS A 81 5.26 4.47 16.42
CA LYS A 81 4.77 3.11 16.59
C LYS A 81 3.81 2.81 15.45
N VAL A 82 3.97 1.66 14.83
CA VAL A 82 3.05 1.15 13.81
C VAL A 82 2.25 -0.01 14.36
N GLU A 83 0.94 0.00 14.15
CA GLU A 83 0.04 -1.10 14.45
C GLU A 83 -0.66 -1.51 13.16
N ILE A 84 -0.38 -2.72 12.67
CA ILE A 84 -1.03 -3.29 11.50
C ILE A 84 -2.37 -3.89 11.91
N LYS A 85 -3.44 -3.51 11.23
CA LYS A 85 -4.80 -4.01 11.45
C LYS A 85 -5.15 -5.14 10.50
N THR A 86 -4.95 -4.91 9.19
CA THR A 86 -5.28 -5.89 8.15
C THR A 86 -4.16 -6.02 7.13
N VAL A 87 -4.02 -7.23 6.59
CA VAL A 87 -3.18 -7.52 5.43
C VAL A 87 -4.02 -8.36 4.49
N ASP A 88 -4.36 -7.79 3.34
CA ASP A 88 -5.06 -8.46 2.26
C ASP A 88 -4.12 -8.66 1.08
N SER A 89 -4.28 -9.75 0.36
CA SER A 89 -3.38 -10.07 -0.75
C SER A 89 -4.07 -10.88 -1.84
N GLN A 90 -3.62 -10.66 -3.06
CA GLN A 90 -4.06 -11.40 -4.25
C GLN A 90 -2.86 -11.76 -5.12
N GLU A 91 -2.93 -12.92 -5.76
CA GLU A 91 -2.05 -13.24 -6.87
C GLU A 91 -2.33 -12.27 -8.02
N SER A 92 -1.30 -11.79 -8.67
CA SER A 92 -1.40 -10.78 -9.70
C SER A 92 -0.53 -11.09 -10.92
N HIS A 93 -0.46 -10.15 -11.84
CA HIS A 93 0.22 -10.28 -13.12
C HIS A 93 1.68 -10.75 -12.98
N ASN A 94 2.11 -11.64 -13.90
CA ASN A 94 3.47 -12.19 -13.93
C ASN A 94 3.94 -12.81 -12.61
N ASN A 95 3.07 -13.55 -11.92
CA ASN A 95 3.35 -14.15 -10.61
C ASN A 95 3.68 -13.10 -9.52
N GLY A 96 3.29 -11.87 -9.72
CA GLY A 96 3.36 -10.83 -8.71
C GLY A 96 2.30 -11.00 -7.63
N VAL A 97 2.45 -10.26 -6.56
CA VAL A 97 1.50 -10.24 -5.43
C VAL A 97 1.07 -8.81 -5.15
N LEU A 98 -0.23 -8.58 -5.22
CA LEU A 98 -0.85 -7.34 -4.77
C LEU A 98 -1.10 -7.44 -3.27
N VAL A 99 -0.66 -6.45 -2.50
CA VAL A 99 -0.79 -6.41 -1.04
C VAL A 99 -1.41 -5.09 -0.61
N LEU A 100 -2.48 -5.18 0.16
CA LEU A 100 -3.11 -4.02 0.81
C LEU A 100 -2.96 -4.14 2.32
N VAL A 101 -2.38 -3.13 2.92
CA VAL A 101 -2.18 -3.02 4.37
C VAL A 101 -3.03 -1.88 4.91
N SER A 102 -3.71 -2.10 6.01
CA SER A 102 -4.29 -1.04 6.82
C SER A 102 -3.75 -1.08 8.25
N GLY A 103 -3.63 0.09 8.86
CA GLY A 103 -3.11 0.17 10.20
C GLY A 103 -3.17 1.59 10.75
N SER A 104 -2.44 1.82 11.81
CA SER A 104 -2.27 3.15 12.40
C SER A 104 -0.82 3.42 12.78
N ILE A 105 -0.44 4.68 12.70
CA ILE A 105 0.85 5.19 13.14
C ILE A 105 0.60 6.15 14.30
N THR A 106 1.31 5.94 15.39
CA THR A 106 1.33 6.86 16.54
C THR A 106 2.68 7.54 16.61
N PHE A 107 2.69 8.85 16.50
CA PHE A 107 3.91 9.67 16.58
C PHE A 107 4.22 9.97 18.03
N LYS A 108 5.39 9.55 18.50
CA LYS A 108 5.76 9.66 19.93
C LYS A 108 5.85 11.10 20.46
N LYS A 109 6.23 12.04 19.59
CA LYS A 109 6.36 13.45 19.98
C LYS A 109 5.02 14.13 20.24
N SER A 110 4.03 13.87 19.39
CA SER A 110 2.70 14.53 19.45
C SER A 110 1.63 13.65 20.08
N GLU A 111 1.94 12.38 20.35
CA GLU A 111 0.98 11.33 20.73
C GLU A 111 -0.20 11.19 19.76
N THR A 112 -0.07 11.79 18.57
CA THR A 112 -1.09 11.76 17.54
C THR A 112 -1.11 10.40 16.87
N ARG A 113 -2.29 9.80 16.79
CA ARG A 113 -2.55 8.56 16.07
C ARG A 113 -3.24 8.87 14.74
N ARG A 114 -2.71 8.33 13.65
CA ARG A 114 -3.29 8.46 12.30
C ARG A 114 -3.47 7.10 11.66
N THR A 115 -4.64 6.88 11.08
CA THR A 115 -4.93 5.68 10.29
C THR A 115 -4.31 5.83 8.89
N PHE A 116 -3.78 4.73 8.35
CA PHE A 116 -3.19 4.70 7.02
C PHE A 116 -3.61 3.46 6.24
N THR A 117 -3.49 3.56 4.93
CA THR A 117 -3.45 2.44 4.00
C THR A 117 -2.16 2.47 3.20
N GLN A 118 -1.61 1.29 2.92
CA GLN A 118 -0.46 1.14 2.04
C GLN A 118 -0.67 -0.03 1.10
N THR A 119 -0.51 0.22 -0.19
CA THR A 119 -0.64 -0.78 -1.24
C THR A 119 0.71 -1.05 -1.86
N PHE A 120 1.07 -2.32 -1.97
CA PHE A 120 2.29 -2.78 -2.62
C PHE A 120 1.96 -3.69 -3.79
N PHE A 121 2.73 -3.58 -4.87
CA PHE A 121 2.87 -4.64 -5.84
C PHE A 121 4.27 -5.26 -5.69
N LEU A 122 4.29 -6.54 -5.33
CA LEU A 122 5.51 -7.32 -5.19
C LEU A 122 5.78 -8.06 -6.50
N ALA A 123 6.86 -7.71 -7.16
CA ALA A 123 7.31 -8.38 -8.37
C ALA A 123 8.30 -9.49 -8.03
N PRO A 124 8.21 -10.67 -8.69
CA PRO A 124 9.14 -11.76 -8.45
C PRO A 124 10.56 -11.39 -8.87
N GLN A 125 11.52 -11.92 -8.14
CA GLN A 125 12.93 -11.90 -8.48
C GLN A 125 13.57 -13.26 -8.16
N GLU A 126 14.83 -13.44 -8.45
CA GLU A 126 15.53 -14.73 -8.32
C GLU A 126 15.34 -15.37 -6.93
N ASN A 127 15.42 -14.56 -5.86
CA ASN A 127 15.23 -14.99 -4.48
C ASN A 127 14.12 -14.21 -3.77
N GLY A 128 12.86 -14.43 -4.18
CA GLY A 128 11.71 -13.80 -3.54
C GLY A 128 11.10 -12.67 -4.37
N TYR A 129 10.88 -11.53 -3.74
CA TYR A 129 10.15 -10.40 -4.34
C TYR A 129 10.87 -9.08 -4.06
N PHE A 130 10.62 -8.09 -4.93
CA PHE A 130 10.94 -6.69 -4.66
C PHE A 130 9.68 -5.83 -4.81
N VAL A 131 9.66 -4.68 -4.19
CA VAL A 131 8.54 -3.73 -4.30
C VAL A 131 8.65 -2.99 -5.62
N LEU A 132 7.75 -3.26 -6.54
CA LEU A 132 7.65 -2.52 -7.81
C LEU A 132 6.83 -1.25 -7.64
N ASN A 133 5.71 -1.32 -6.92
CA ASN A 133 4.85 -0.19 -6.63
C ASN A 133 4.56 -0.12 -5.13
N ASP A 134 4.51 1.10 -4.61
CA ASP A 134 4.22 1.39 -3.22
C ASP A 134 3.43 2.70 -3.14
N ILE A 135 2.19 2.62 -2.66
CA ILE A 135 1.31 3.77 -2.49
C ILE A 135 0.90 3.83 -1.02
N PHE A 136 1.31 4.89 -0.35
CA PHE A 136 0.98 5.13 1.05
C PHE A 136 0.15 6.40 1.20
N GLU A 137 -0.94 6.32 1.93
CA GLU A 137 -1.74 7.49 2.28
C GLU A 137 -2.32 7.39 3.69
N PHE A 138 -2.45 8.54 4.34
CA PHE A 138 -3.23 8.63 5.56
C PHE A 138 -4.71 8.73 5.21
N VAL A 139 -5.54 7.94 5.92
CA VAL A 139 -6.98 8.02 5.80
C VAL A 139 -7.45 9.26 6.55
N HIS A 140 -8.13 10.16 5.85
CA HIS A 140 -8.76 11.32 6.48
C HIS A 140 -10.05 10.89 7.17
N GLU A 141 -10.18 11.15 8.45
CA GLU A 141 -11.41 10.91 9.24
C GLU A 141 -12.42 12.05 9.12
N GLU A 142 -12.28 12.93 8.14
CA GLU A 142 -13.24 14.00 7.91
C GLU A 142 -14.54 13.44 7.35
N PRO A 143 -15.73 13.95 7.81
CA PRO A 143 -17.00 13.58 7.20
C PRO A 143 -16.94 13.93 5.72
N HIS A 144 -17.25 12.95 4.88
CA HIS A 144 -17.19 13.00 3.43
C HIS A 144 -17.69 14.35 2.87
N GLN A 145 -16.77 15.23 2.51
CA GLN A 145 -17.07 16.19 1.48
C GLN A 145 -17.06 15.42 0.16
N PRO A 146 -18.15 15.43 -0.60
CA PRO A 146 -18.18 14.76 -1.89
C PRO A 146 -17.02 15.30 -2.73
N ILE A 147 -16.28 14.40 -3.37
CA ILE A 147 -15.19 14.75 -4.27
C ILE A 147 -15.81 15.57 -5.40
N GLN A 148 -15.72 16.91 -5.29
CA GLN A 148 -16.46 17.84 -6.13
C GLN A 148 -15.98 17.88 -7.59
N ASN A 149 -14.97 17.10 -7.98
CA ASN A 149 -14.36 17.22 -9.31
C ASN A 149 -14.20 15.91 -10.09
N LEU A 150 -14.79 14.80 -9.67
CA LEU A 150 -14.70 13.57 -10.45
C LEU A 150 -15.92 13.28 -11.32
N GLY A 151 -16.93 14.14 -11.41
CA GLY A 151 -18.05 13.99 -12.33
C GLY A 151 -18.70 12.59 -12.38
N TYR A 152 -18.33 11.72 -11.45
CA TYR A 152 -18.81 10.35 -11.36
C TYR A 152 -19.79 10.24 -10.21
N ILE A 153 -21.07 10.22 -10.56
CA ILE A 153 -22.13 9.89 -9.62
C ILE A 153 -22.49 8.43 -9.87
N ALA A 154 -22.14 7.55 -8.94
CA ALA A 154 -22.67 6.20 -8.92
C ALA A 154 -24.09 6.25 -8.37
N GLU A 155 -25.10 6.36 -9.22
CA GLU A 155 -26.47 6.19 -8.80
C GLU A 155 -26.80 4.70 -8.73
N GLN A 156 -27.28 4.25 -7.58
CA GLN A 156 -27.80 2.92 -7.40
C GLN A 156 -29.24 2.90 -7.94
N TYR A 157 -29.39 2.34 -9.14
CA TYR A 157 -30.75 2.09 -9.66
C TYR A 157 -31.35 0.87 -8.97
N PRO A 158 -32.62 0.90 -8.56
CA PRO A 158 -33.30 -0.29 -8.06
C PRO A 158 -33.38 -1.32 -9.19
N THR A 159 -32.69 -2.43 -9.03
CA THR A 159 -32.64 -3.50 -10.00
C THR A 159 -33.99 -4.24 -10.08
N ASN A 160 -34.76 -3.97 -11.12
CA ASN A 160 -35.74 -4.89 -11.66
C ASN A 160 -35.42 -5.26 -13.11
N ALA A 161 -34.15 -5.56 -13.41
CA ALA A 161 -33.74 -6.05 -14.72
C ALA A 161 -32.65 -7.08 -14.58
N ASP A 162 -32.72 -8.13 -15.39
CA ASP A 162 -31.80 -9.24 -15.46
C ASP A 162 -30.34 -8.78 -15.67
N PRO A 163 -29.37 -9.54 -15.14
CA PRO A 163 -27.97 -9.15 -15.22
C PRO A 163 -27.46 -9.31 -16.65
N VAL A 164 -27.37 -8.20 -17.37
CA VAL A 164 -26.55 -8.12 -18.58
C VAL A 164 -25.14 -7.82 -18.11
N SER A 165 -24.22 -8.76 -18.32
CA SER A 165 -22.82 -8.56 -18.02
C SER A 165 -22.23 -7.57 -19.03
N GLU A 166 -22.21 -6.30 -18.71
CA GLU A 166 -21.41 -5.33 -19.45
C GLU A 166 -20.02 -5.25 -18.86
N THR A 167 -19.06 -5.72 -19.62
CA THR A 167 -17.63 -5.50 -19.35
C THR A 167 -17.34 -4.02 -19.64
N VAL A 168 -17.14 -3.22 -18.62
CA VAL A 168 -16.73 -1.83 -18.78
C VAL A 168 -15.27 -1.82 -19.22
N VAL A 169 -15.04 -1.54 -20.49
CA VAL A 169 -13.69 -1.26 -21.01
C VAL A 169 -13.40 0.22 -20.79
N VAL A 170 -12.53 0.52 -19.83
CA VAL A 170 -12.03 1.88 -19.63
C VAL A 170 -10.95 2.12 -20.68
N THR A 171 -11.28 2.87 -21.73
CA THR A 171 -10.28 3.37 -22.68
C THR A 171 -9.77 4.70 -22.17
N LEU A 172 -8.52 4.72 -21.72
CA LEU A 172 -7.81 5.97 -21.42
C LEU A 172 -7.36 6.58 -22.74
N ALA A 173 -7.86 7.74 -23.05
CA ALA A 173 -7.36 8.58 -24.13
C ALA A 173 -6.15 9.38 -23.65
#